data_eadda53f50c0fc127d8e47e79630c612
#
_entry.id   eadda53f50c0fc127d8e47e79630c612
#
_cell.length_a   1.000
_cell.length_b   1.000
_cell.length_c   1.000
_cell.angle_alpha   90.00
_cell.angle_beta   90.00
_cell.angle_gamma   90.00
#
_symmetry.space_group_name_H-M   'P 1'
#
loop_
_entity.id
_entity.type
_entity.pdbx_description
1 polymer ?
#
loop_
_entity_poly.entity_id
_entity_poly.type
_entity_poly.pdbx_seq_one_letter_code
_entity_poly.pdbx_strand_id
1 'polypeptide(L)'
;MAETQTSTQPRFTVLQQRMRALSSAALRAEVGDGGLHLKAGQLYRDTVFVPITSSHLQAQDLDTDIKAQRGRIDAIASRLVLSDKALHQSLKPEDPIARMLFDLLEQYRTEAVFSGTSTIGVQRNIRYRFDAWCALSTCSGLTESRLGILLFTVIQMVRTRLFATPIADDFEDMIEATRAGIAPLIGESLAGLRRCTYSQRDYAVHALKLAQTIADMIHQSQEETDEESESERAINEFALLLEDEVALSEDAMIALGEVSTAFQQHHGHYQVFTREFDTEVDASSLVRSAQLDEFRIQLDKQFQTLGINCREIARKLARYLSHPQRDGWQFGEEEGHIDGRRLAQIVTSPMETRLFMKERYVIKPDSMVTLLIDCSGSMRQHIENITLLVDGLVRSLGLAGIPSEVLGFTTNAWNGGKPHQKWLATGRPALPGRLNEVCHLVFKDADMHWRQGRKNIAALMKADLFREGIDGEAVEWACNRMQKVDVSRRVLLVISDGCPMDSATNLTNDAFYLDNHLISVVEQREKRGDIIMGLGIGLDLSRYYRNSLALDIAHPPHHRLLIDIVALIAASMKRVSIR
;
A
#
# COMPACT_ATOMS: atom_id res chain seq x y z
N MET A 1 18.93 26.95 21.19
CA MET A 1 18.18 26.89 19.92
C MET A 1 18.52 25.53 19.34
N ALA A 2 17.67 24.54 19.58
CA ALA A 2 17.82 23.20 19.03
C ALA A 2 16.94 23.15 17.77
N GLU A 3 17.57 23.10 16.61
CA GLU A 3 16.90 22.82 15.36
C GLU A 3 16.42 21.36 15.39
N THR A 4 15.14 21.18 15.52
CA THR A 4 14.45 19.92 15.30
C THR A 4 14.59 19.59 13.80
N GLN A 5 15.51 18.70 13.46
CA GLN A 5 15.53 18.03 12.16
C GLN A 5 14.27 17.15 12.09
N THR A 6 13.24 17.68 11.49
CA THR A 6 12.10 16.90 11.01
C THR A 6 12.60 16.05 9.85
N SER A 7 12.80 14.76 10.08
CA SER A 7 13.01 13.77 9.03
C SER A 7 11.79 13.77 8.11
N THR A 8 11.94 14.40 6.96
CA THR A 8 10.95 14.37 5.88
C THR A 8 11.08 13.00 5.20
N GLN A 9 10.37 11.99 5.69
CA GLN A 9 10.19 10.75 4.92
C GLN A 9 9.51 11.11 3.58
N PRO A 10 9.98 10.57 2.45
CA PRO A 10 9.38 10.82 1.15
C PRO A 10 7.95 10.24 1.14
N ARG A 11 6.97 11.12 1.03
CA ARG A 11 5.56 10.72 1.00
C ARG A 11 5.26 9.94 -0.27
N PHE A 12 4.61 8.79 -0.12
CA PHE A 12 4.18 7.96 -1.22
C PHE A 12 3.14 8.69 -2.10
N THR A 13 3.40 8.79 -3.40
CA THR A 13 2.58 9.56 -4.35
C THR A 13 1.84 8.67 -5.34
N VAL A 14 0.79 9.21 -5.99
CA VAL A 14 0.09 8.53 -7.11
C VAL A 14 1.08 8.08 -8.21
N LEU A 15 2.15 8.85 -8.43
CA LEU A 15 3.18 8.50 -9.40
C LEU A 15 3.92 7.22 -8.98
N GLN A 16 4.34 7.12 -7.73
CA GLN A 16 5.02 5.94 -7.18
C GLN A 16 4.11 4.72 -7.22
N GLN A 17 2.83 4.86 -6.91
CA GLN A 17 1.85 3.77 -7.03
C GLN A 17 1.72 3.28 -8.48
N ARG A 18 1.64 4.20 -9.45
CA ARG A 18 1.64 3.83 -10.89
C ARG A 18 2.94 3.15 -11.31
N MET A 19 4.08 3.63 -10.83
CA MET A 19 5.38 2.99 -11.09
C MET A 19 5.43 1.56 -10.55
N ARG A 20 4.95 1.33 -9.31
CA ARG A 20 4.87 -0.02 -8.72
C ARG A 20 3.93 -0.93 -9.52
N ALA A 21 2.79 -0.43 -9.97
CA ALA A 21 1.87 -1.20 -10.82
C ALA A 21 2.50 -1.60 -12.16
N LEU A 22 3.22 -0.68 -12.82
CA LEU A 22 3.97 -0.94 -14.05
C LEU A 22 5.12 -1.94 -13.82
N SER A 23 5.84 -1.82 -12.70
CA SER A 23 6.90 -2.74 -12.29
C SER A 23 6.38 -4.15 -12.10
N SER A 24 5.25 -4.31 -11.40
CA SER A 24 4.59 -5.61 -11.23
C SER A 24 4.13 -6.21 -12.57
N ALA A 25 3.63 -5.38 -13.49
CA ALA A 25 3.24 -5.83 -14.83
C ALA A 25 4.45 -6.29 -15.66
N ALA A 26 5.56 -5.54 -15.59
CA ALA A 26 6.81 -5.89 -16.26
C ALA A 26 7.39 -7.21 -15.73
N LEU A 27 7.41 -7.38 -14.39
CA LEU A 27 7.89 -8.60 -13.75
C LEU A 27 7.08 -9.82 -14.20
N ARG A 28 5.74 -9.71 -14.20
CA ARG A 28 4.87 -10.80 -14.70
C ARG A 28 5.15 -11.15 -16.16
N ALA A 29 5.40 -10.16 -17.00
CA ALA A 29 5.69 -10.36 -18.41
C ALA A 29 7.04 -11.07 -18.62
N GLU A 30 8.06 -10.72 -17.84
CA GLU A 30 9.41 -11.30 -17.97
C GLU A 30 9.50 -12.71 -17.40
N VAL A 31 8.83 -12.98 -16.28
CA VAL A 31 8.84 -14.29 -15.62
C VAL A 31 7.78 -15.23 -16.20
N GLY A 32 6.73 -14.70 -16.85
CA GLY A 32 5.60 -15.50 -17.36
C GLY A 32 4.64 -15.99 -16.25
N ASP A 33 4.68 -15.36 -15.05
CA ASP A 33 3.88 -15.74 -13.91
C ASP A 33 2.90 -14.60 -13.53
N GLY A 34 1.60 -14.86 -13.70
CA GLY A 34 0.53 -13.88 -13.45
C GLY A 34 0.30 -13.55 -11.97
N GLY A 35 0.74 -14.41 -11.04
CA GLY A 35 0.59 -14.23 -9.60
C GLY A 35 1.59 -13.25 -8.97
N LEU A 36 2.65 -12.85 -9.71
CA LEU A 36 3.70 -11.98 -9.17
C LEU A 36 3.25 -10.53 -9.10
N HIS A 37 3.45 -9.91 -7.95
CA HIS A 37 3.18 -8.49 -7.74
C HIS A 37 4.04 -7.89 -6.63
N LEU A 38 4.25 -6.57 -6.70
CA LEU A 38 4.94 -5.81 -5.67
C LEU A 38 3.90 -5.08 -4.81
N LYS A 39 3.97 -5.29 -3.49
CA LYS A 39 3.18 -4.56 -2.49
C LYS A 39 4.14 -3.92 -1.49
N ALA A 40 4.01 -2.64 -1.24
CA ALA A 40 4.88 -1.88 -0.33
C ALA A 40 6.38 -2.14 -0.54
N GLY A 41 6.83 -2.28 -1.79
CA GLY A 41 8.24 -2.58 -2.12
C GLY A 41 8.64 -4.05 -1.99
N GLN A 42 7.82 -4.90 -1.43
CA GLN A 42 8.06 -6.34 -1.24
C GLN A 42 7.43 -7.18 -2.36
N LEU A 43 8.05 -8.33 -2.66
CA LEU A 43 7.60 -9.22 -3.72
C LEU A 43 6.67 -10.30 -3.15
N TYR A 44 5.54 -10.51 -3.82
CA TYR A 44 4.58 -11.58 -3.50
C TYR A 44 4.27 -12.42 -4.74
N ARG A 45 4.04 -13.71 -4.53
CA ARG A 45 3.43 -14.62 -5.49
C ARG A 45 2.07 -15.01 -4.94
N ASP A 46 1.00 -14.51 -5.54
CA ASP A 46 -0.37 -14.54 -5.00
C ASP A 46 -0.42 -13.94 -3.58
N THR A 47 -0.53 -14.77 -2.55
CA THR A 47 -0.54 -14.35 -1.13
C THR A 47 0.76 -14.68 -0.40
N VAL A 48 1.72 -15.36 -1.06
CA VAL A 48 2.96 -15.82 -0.42
C VAL A 48 4.07 -14.80 -0.64
N PHE A 49 4.71 -14.38 0.45
CA PHE A 49 5.89 -13.52 0.40
C PHE A 49 7.08 -14.24 -0.24
N VAL A 50 7.77 -13.54 -1.15
CA VAL A 50 9.00 -14.01 -1.79
C VAL A 50 10.14 -13.10 -1.35
N PRO A 51 11.05 -13.56 -0.48
CA PRO A 51 12.13 -12.73 0.04
C PRO A 51 13.10 -12.34 -1.06
N ILE A 52 13.50 -11.07 -1.06
CA ILE A 52 14.58 -10.52 -1.87
C ILE A 52 15.79 -10.39 -0.96
N THR A 53 16.82 -11.19 -1.16
CA THR A 53 17.95 -11.34 -0.21
C THR A 53 19.19 -10.53 -0.58
N SER A 54 19.13 -9.67 -1.58
CA SER A 54 20.31 -8.95 -2.09
C SER A 54 20.26 -7.46 -1.78
N SER A 55 21.29 -6.92 -1.14
CA SER A 55 21.39 -5.55 -0.64
C SER A 55 21.09 -4.47 -1.69
N HIS A 56 21.65 -4.59 -2.91
CA HIS A 56 21.41 -3.62 -3.98
C HIS A 56 19.97 -3.62 -4.53
N LEU A 57 19.16 -4.64 -4.19
CA LEU A 57 17.74 -4.73 -4.56
C LEU A 57 16.81 -4.26 -3.44
N GLN A 58 17.29 -4.22 -2.20
CA GLN A 58 16.50 -3.81 -1.03
C GLN A 58 16.49 -2.29 -0.82
N ALA A 59 17.52 -1.56 -1.24
CA ALA A 59 17.64 -0.11 -1.02
C ALA A 59 16.39 0.66 -1.53
N GLN A 60 15.51 1.06 -0.61
CA GLN A 60 14.23 1.71 -0.90
C GLN A 60 14.39 3.15 -1.39
N ASP A 61 15.43 3.85 -0.95
CA ASP A 61 15.74 5.23 -1.37
C ASP A 61 15.88 5.35 -2.88
N LEU A 62 16.30 4.26 -3.55
CA LEU A 62 16.41 4.19 -5.00
C LEU A 62 15.09 3.92 -5.72
N ASP A 63 14.02 3.61 -5.01
CA ASP A 63 12.71 3.29 -5.61
C ASP A 63 11.96 4.53 -6.14
N THR A 64 12.46 5.73 -5.84
CA THR A 64 11.98 6.99 -6.44
C THR A 64 12.52 7.22 -7.86
N ASP A 65 13.65 6.61 -8.22
CA ASP A 65 14.23 6.68 -9.57
C ASP A 65 13.67 5.56 -10.46
N ILE A 66 13.00 5.95 -11.53
CA ILE A 66 12.38 5.04 -12.52
C ILE A 66 13.38 4.05 -13.11
N LYS A 67 14.62 4.51 -13.40
CA LYS A 67 15.65 3.64 -13.99
C LYS A 67 16.19 2.64 -12.98
N ALA A 68 16.45 3.10 -11.75
CA ALA A 68 16.89 2.23 -10.66
C ALA A 68 15.81 1.18 -10.32
N GLN A 69 14.54 1.60 -10.27
CA GLN A 69 13.43 0.67 -10.05
C GLN A 69 13.27 -0.34 -11.19
N ARG A 70 13.43 0.08 -12.45
CA ARG A 70 13.42 -0.85 -13.58
C ARG A 70 14.55 -1.87 -13.46
N GLY A 71 15.76 -1.44 -13.10
CA GLY A 71 16.90 -2.32 -12.88
C GLY A 71 16.66 -3.34 -11.75
N ARG A 72 15.98 -2.93 -10.69
CA ARG A 72 15.53 -3.82 -9.61
C ARG A 72 14.61 -4.92 -10.14
N ILE A 73 13.63 -4.58 -10.96
CA ILE A 73 12.70 -5.54 -11.55
C ILE A 73 13.40 -6.54 -12.47
N ASP A 74 14.27 -6.06 -13.35
CA ASP A 74 15.04 -6.90 -14.27
C ASP A 74 15.96 -7.87 -13.50
N ALA A 75 16.57 -7.42 -12.39
CA ALA A 75 17.39 -8.25 -11.53
C ALA A 75 16.57 -9.30 -10.73
N ILE A 76 15.39 -8.93 -10.22
CA ILE A 76 14.47 -9.88 -9.56
C ILE A 76 13.99 -10.94 -10.57
N ALA A 77 13.62 -10.53 -11.78
CA ALA A 77 13.20 -11.44 -12.84
C ALA A 77 14.30 -12.45 -13.17
N SER A 78 15.57 -12.00 -13.26
CA SER A 78 16.71 -12.89 -13.51
C SER A 78 16.81 -14.01 -12.47
N ARG A 79 16.62 -13.70 -11.19
CA ARG A 79 16.64 -14.68 -10.10
C ARG A 79 15.50 -15.69 -10.20
N LEU A 80 14.29 -15.20 -10.46
CA LEU A 80 13.09 -16.06 -10.56
C LEU A 80 13.13 -17.01 -11.76
N VAL A 81 13.76 -16.60 -12.86
CA VAL A 81 13.84 -17.38 -14.11
C VAL A 81 15.00 -18.36 -14.09
N LEU A 82 16.17 -17.96 -13.56
CA LEU A 82 17.43 -18.68 -13.76
C LEU A 82 17.93 -19.44 -12.51
N SER A 83 17.30 -19.28 -11.35
CA SER A 83 17.71 -19.97 -10.12
C SER A 83 16.73 -21.08 -9.76
N ASP A 84 17.25 -22.30 -9.61
CA ASP A 84 16.52 -23.41 -8.99
C ASP A 84 16.51 -23.20 -7.47
N LYS A 85 15.34 -22.85 -6.95
CA LYS A 85 15.13 -22.57 -5.53
C LYS A 85 15.41 -23.80 -4.65
N ALA A 86 15.04 -25.01 -5.09
CA ALA A 86 15.21 -26.21 -4.30
C ALA A 86 16.70 -26.57 -4.17
N LEU A 87 17.44 -26.50 -5.27
CA LEU A 87 18.88 -26.70 -5.27
C LEU A 87 19.60 -25.65 -4.41
N HIS A 88 19.24 -24.37 -4.56
CA HIS A 88 19.85 -23.30 -3.76
C HIS A 88 19.62 -23.50 -2.27
N GLN A 89 18.40 -23.85 -1.86
CA GLN A 89 18.06 -24.09 -0.46
C GLN A 89 18.80 -25.30 0.12
N SER A 90 19.02 -26.35 -0.67
CA SER A 90 19.74 -27.54 -0.22
C SER A 90 21.24 -27.32 0.02
N LEU A 91 21.80 -26.29 -0.61
CA LEU A 91 23.24 -25.94 -0.52
C LEU A 91 23.53 -24.79 0.42
N LYS A 92 22.50 -24.21 1.03
CA LYS A 92 22.61 -23.01 1.88
C LYS A 92 23.41 -23.28 3.15
N PRO A 93 24.49 -22.50 3.46
CA PRO A 93 25.31 -22.71 4.64
C PRO A 93 24.56 -22.33 5.93
N GLU A 94 25.02 -22.89 7.07
CA GLU A 94 24.44 -22.61 8.40
C GLU A 94 24.90 -21.25 8.94
N ASP A 95 26.16 -20.87 8.71
CA ASP A 95 26.70 -19.59 9.16
C ASP A 95 25.95 -18.41 8.51
N PRO A 96 25.48 -17.42 9.29
CA PRO A 96 24.69 -16.29 8.78
C PRO A 96 25.43 -15.45 7.73
N ILE A 97 26.72 -15.17 7.94
CA ILE A 97 27.54 -14.35 7.04
C ILE A 97 27.78 -15.10 5.71
N ALA A 98 28.19 -16.37 5.81
CA ALA A 98 28.37 -17.20 4.63
C ALA A 98 27.06 -17.37 3.86
N ARG A 99 25.93 -17.50 4.55
CA ARG A 99 24.59 -17.60 3.95
C ARG A 99 24.24 -16.36 3.15
N MET A 100 24.44 -15.20 3.75
CA MET A 100 24.20 -13.91 3.11
C MET A 100 25.03 -13.73 1.84
N LEU A 101 26.34 -14.00 1.93
CA LEU A 101 27.23 -13.94 0.77
C LEU A 101 26.84 -14.95 -0.32
N PHE A 102 26.45 -16.16 0.06
CA PHE A 102 26.00 -17.19 -0.88
C PHE A 102 24.73 -16.78 -1.62
N ASP A 103 23.75 -16.18 -0.91
CA ASP A 103 22.54 -15.63 -1.52
C ASP A 103 22.86 -14.50 -2.52
N LEU A 104 23.79 -13.61 -2.16
CA LEU A 104 24.23 -12.49 -2.99
C LEU A 104 24.98 -12.96 -4.24
N LEU A 105 25.89 -13.93 -4.08
CA LEU A 105 26.65 -14.50 -5.20
C LEU A 105 25.74 -15.17 -6.23
N GLU A 106 24.72 -15.89 -5.78
CA GLU A 106 23.73 -16.47 -6.68
C GLU A 106 22.91 -15.41 -7.42
N GLN A 107 22.58 -14.30 -6.75
CA GLN A 107 21.92 -13.17 -7.42
C GLN A 107 22.80 -12.61 -8.55
N TYR A 108 24.09 -12.40 -8.31
CA TYR A 108 25.00 -11.91 -9.33
C TYR A 108 25.21 -12.89 -10.47
N ARG A 109 25.20 -14.21 -10.19
CA ARG A 109 25.21 -15.24 -11.24
C ARG A 109 24.01 -15.07 -12.17
N THR A 110 22.81 -14.99 -11.61
CA THR A 110 21.58 -14.89 -12.41
C THR A 110 21.53 -13.58 -13.19
N GLU A 111 21.94 -12.47 -12.61
CA GLU A 111 22.05 -11.18 -13.31
C GLU A 111 23.06 -11.23 -14.46
N ALA A 112 24.22 -11.88 -14.27
CA ALA A 112 25.24 -11.97 -15.31
C ALA A 112 24.76 -12.81 -16.50
N VAL A 113 24.13 -13.97 -16.24
CA VAL A 113 23.55 -14.82 -17.29
C VAL A 113 22.41 -14.11 -17.99
N PHE A 114 21.50 -13.49 -17.24
CA PHE A 114 20.34 -12.77 -17.79
C PHE A 114 20.77 -11.58 -18.64
N SER A 115 21.76 -10.83 -18.18
CA SER A 115 22.33 -9.72 -18.94
C SER A 115 22.99 -10.19 -20.25
N GLY A 116 23.63 -11.37 -20.25
CA GLY A 116 24.24 -11.94 -21.44
C GLY A 116 23.27 -12.45 -22.49
N THR A 117 22.05 -12.80 -22.08
CA THR A 117 21.00 -13.39 -22.95
C THR A 117 19.89 -12.42 -23.32
N SER A 118 19.76 -11.31 -22.58
CA SER A 118 18.69 -10.33 -22.72
C SER A 118 19.09 -9.13 -23.60
N THR A 119 18.15 -8.20 -23.78
CA THR A 119 18.36 -6.97 -24.53
C THR A 119 19.34 -6.02 -23.85
N ILE A 120 20.00 -5.16 -24.62
CA ILE A 120 20.92 -4.11 -24.11
C ILE A 120 20.24 -3.21 -23.07
N GLY A 121 18.92 -3.02 -23.15
CA GLY A 121 18.15 -2.25 -22.18
C GLY A 121 18.20 -2.86 -20.79
N VAL A 122 18.00 -4.17 -20.68
CA VAL A 122 18.06 -4.94 -19.42
C VAL A 122 19.45 -4.84 -18.79
N GLN A 123 20.51 -5.02 -19.58
CA GLN A 123 21.89 -4.87 -19.10
C GLN A 123 22.15 -3.50 -18.50
N ARG A 124 21.69 -2.44 -19.20
CA ARG A 124 21.85 -1.05 -18.72
C ARG A 124 21.06 -0.78 -17.45
N ASN A 125 19.86 -1.34 -17.33
CA ASN A 125 19.01 -1.17 -16.16
C ASN A 125 19.62 -1.83 -14.92
N ILE A 126 20.05 -3.10 -15.03
CA ILE A 126 20.70 -3.84 -13.94
C ILE A 126 22.00 -3.13 -13.51
N ARG A 127 22.81 -2.69 -14.49
CA ARG A 127 24.02 -1.94 -14.19
C ARG A 127 23.70 -0.62 -13.47
N TYR A 128 22.73 0.14 -13.96
CA TYR A 128 22.35 1.41 -13.36
C TYR A 128 21.89 1.25 -11.91
N ARG A 129 21.09 0.22 -11.60
CA ARG A 129 20.67 -0.07 -10.23
C ARG A 129 21.84 -0.35 -9.31
N PHE A 130 22.80 -1.12 -9.78
CA PHE A 130 23.99 -1.43 -9.00
C PHE A 130 24.88 -0.19 -8.79
N ASP A 131 25.14 0.58 -9.82
CA ASP A 131 25.96 1.81 -9.75
C ASP A 131 25.33 2.83 -8.78
N ALA A 132 24.00 2.98 -8.82
CA ALA A 132 23.25 3.82 -7.89
C ALA A 132 23.34 3.31 -6.43
N TRP A 133 23.30 2.00 -6.23
CA TRP A 133 23.49 1.40 -4.90
C TRP A 133 24.91 1.61 -4.39
N CYS A 134 25.93 1.50 -5.22
CA CYS A 134 27.32 1.80 -4.83
C CYS A 134 27.47 3.25 -4.36
N ALA A 135 26.91 4.21 -5.09
CA ALA A 135 26.92 5.62 -4.69
C ALA A 135 26.20 5.86 -3.35
N LEU A 136 25.06 5.20 -3.14
CA LEU A 136 24.33 5.28 -1.88
C LEU A 136 25.14 4.69 -0.72
N SER A 137 25.77 3.53 -0.92
CA SER A 137 26.57 2.83 0.11
C SER A 137 27.77 3.65 0.58
N THR A 138 28.39 4.43 -0.29
CA THR A 138 29.47 5.35 0.09
C THR A 138 28.93 6.57 0.85
N CYS A 139 27.77 7.10 0.46
CA CYS A 139 27.14 8.23 1.16
C CYS A 139 26.62 7.86 2.55
N SER A 140 26.23 6.61 2.77
CA SER A 140 25.71 6.12 4.07
C SER A 140 26.79 5.81 5.10
N GLY A 141 28.08 5.91 4.73
CA GLY A 141 29.20 5.58 5.61
C GLY A 141 29.49 4.07 5.78
N LEU A 142 28.82 3.20 4.99
CA LEU A 142 29.05 1.75 5.02
C LEU A 142 30.55 1.40 4.82
N THR A 143 31.22 2.13 3.94
CA THR A 143 32.64 1.93 3.61
C THR A 143 33.62 2.47 4.66
N GLU A 144 33.14 3.14 5.70
CA GLU A 144 33.97 3.64 6.80
C GLU A 144 34.32 2.55 7.81
N SER A 145 33.47 1.51 7.93
CA SER A 145 33.76 0.38 8.81
C SER A 145 34.67 -0.66 8.16
N ARG A 146 35.53 -1.34 8.95
CA ARG A 146 36.42 -2.39 8.44
C ARG A 146 35.66 -3.53 7.76
N LEU A 147 34.54 -3.94 8.33
CA LEU A 147 33.69 -4.97 7.78
C LEU A 147 32.99 -4.51 6.49
N GLY A 148 32.45 -3.29 6.51
CA GLY A 148 31.75 -2.73 5.35
C GLY A 148 32.66 -2.57 4.14
N ILE A 149 33.89 -2.06 4.30
CA ILE A 149 34.85 -1.96 3.20
C ILE A 149 35.29 -3.32 2.68
N LEU A 150 35.45 -4.33 3.57
CA LEU A 150 35.77 -5.71 3.17
C LEU A 150 34.68 -6.27 2.27
N LEU A 151 33.42 -6.21 2.73
CA LEU A 151 32.27 -6.74 1.98
C LEU A 151 32.02 -5.97 0.68
N PHE A 152 32.13 -4.65 0.71
CA PHE A 152 32.04 -3.82 -0.49
C PHE A 152 33.13 -4.19 -1.52
N THR A 153 34.37 -4.41 -1.06
CA THR A 153 35.48 -4.86 -1.92
C THR A 153 35.20 -6.21 -2.55
N VAL A 154 34.73 -7.20 -1.78
CA VAL A 154 34.36 -8.53 -2.30
C VAL A 154 33.27 -8.40 -3.37
N ILE A 155 32.23 -7.60 -3.10
CA ILE A 155 31.13 -7.34 -4.04
C ILE A 155 31.66 -6.77 -5.36
N GLN A 156 32.52 -5.74 -5.30
CA GLN A 156 33.13 -5.12 -6.48
C GLN A 156 33.98 -6.11 -7.28
N MET A 157 34.80 -6.91 -6.59
CA MET A 157 35.64 -7.92 -7.25
C MET A 157 34.83 -9.01 -7.94
N VAL A 158 33.80 -9.53 -7.30
CA VAL A 158 32.91 -10.54 -7.89
C VAL A 158 32.19 -9.97 -9.11
N ARG A 159 31.61 -8.79 -8.97
CA ARG A 159 30.85 -8.17 -10.05
C ARG A 159 31.70 -7.84 -11.25
N THR A 160 32.86 -7.23 -11.04
CA THR A 160 33.86 -6.99 -12.10
C THR A 160 34.23 -8.28 -12.84
N ARG A 161 34.40 -9.37 -12.10
CA ARG A 161 34.78 -10.66 -12.68
C ARG A 161 33.67 -11.30 -13.50
N LEU A 162 32.43 -11.22 -13.05
CA LEU A 162 31.25 -11.82 -13.71
C LEU A 162 30.82 -11.00 -14.94
N PHE A 163 30.77 -9.69 -14.82
CA PHE A 163 30.25 -8.80 -15.88
C PHE A 163 31.33 -8.27 -16.83
N ALA A 164 32.59 -8.52 -16.55
CA ALA A 164 33.76 -8.00 -17.30
C ALA A 164 33.73 -6.46 -17.45
N THR A 165 33.23 -5.76 -16.45
CA THR A 165 33.17 -4.30 -16.38
C THR A 165 34.21 -3.79 -15.39
N PRO A 166 34.96 -2.69 -15.70
CA PRO A 166 35.91 -2.11 -14.74
C PRO A 166 35.16 -1.56 -13.52
N ILE A 167 35.85 -1.46 -12.40
CA ILE A 167 35.40 -0.72 -11.22
C ILE A 167 35.43 0.76 -11.58
N ALA A 168 34.50 1.56 -11.07
CA ALA A 168 34.53 2.99 -11.28
C ALA A 168 35.72 3.61 -10.54
N ASP A 169 36.39 4.59 -11.17
CA ASP A 169 37.61 5.23 -10.65
C ASP A 169 37.42 5.76 -9.23
N ASP A 170 36.23 6.29 -8.91
CA ASP A 170 35.87 6.81 -7.58
C ASP A 170 35.98 5.76 -6.46
N PHE A 171 35.82 4.48 -6.78
CA PHE A 171 35.85 3.38 -5.81
C PHE A 171 37.17 2.62 -5.83
N GLU A 172 37.95 2.71 -6.91
CA GLU A 172 39.17 1.92 -7.08
C GLU A 172 40.22 2.27 -6.04
N ASP A 173 40.47 3.54 -5.79
CA ASP A 173 41.42 4.03 -4.78
C ASP A 173 41.01 3.61 -3.37
N MET A 174 39.70 3.63 -3.07
CA MET A 174 39.16 3.28 -1.77
C MET A 174 39.34 1.80 -1.41
N ILE A 175 39.20 0.90 -2.39
CA ILE A 175 39.24 -0.55 -2.15
C ILE A 175 40.60 -1.18 -2.43
N GLU A 176 41.57 -0.45 -2.99
CA GLU A 176 42.85 -1.01 -3.47
C GLU A 176 43.60 -1.80 -2.39
N ALA A 177 43.75 -1.22 -1.20
CA ALA A 177 44.47 -1.87 -0.10
C ALA A 177 43.77 -3.18 0.34
N THR A 178 42.45 -3.14 0.50
CA THR A 178 41.65 -4.32 0.89
C THR A 178 41.67 -5.36 -0.22
N ARG A 179 41.54 -4.95 -1.48
CA ARG A 179 41.62 -5.81 -2.66
C ARG A 179 42.96 -6.55 -2.73
N ALA A 180 44.06 -5.84 -2.52
CA ALA A 180 45.40 -6.45 -2.52
C ALA A 180 45.55 -7.53 -1.43
N GLY A 181 44.99 -7.29 -0.24
CA GLY A 181 45.01 -8.25 0.86
C GLY A 181 44.21 -9.51 0.62
N ILE A 182 43.00 -9.39 0.04
CA ILE A 182 42.10 -10.55 -0.11
C ILE A 182 42.23 -11.29 -1.45
N ALA A 183 42.79 -10.66 -2.49
CA ALA A 183 42.91 -11.24 -3.83
C ALA A 183 43.62 -12.60 -3.85
N PRO A 184 44.71 -12.85 -3.10
CA PRO A 184 45.35 -14.16 -3.05
C PRO A 184 44.45 -15.27 -2.48
N LEU A 185 43.56 -14.93 -1.52
CA LEU A 185 42.71 -15.88 -0.83
C LEU A 185 41.49 -16.32 -1.65
N ILE A 186 40.89 -15.38 -2.37
CA ILE A 186 39.64 -15.63 -3.12
C ILE A 186 39.82 -15.78 -4.64
N GLY A 187 41.04 -15.56 -5.16
CA GLY A 187 41.32 -15.54 -6.60
C GLY A 187 40.91 -16.80 -7.35
N GLU A 188 41.19 -17.99 -6.76
CA GLU A 188 40.78 -19.29 -7.34
C GLU A 188 39.24 -19.42 -7.41
N SER A 189 38.54 -19.05 -6.34
CA SER A 189 37.09 -19.07 -6.28
C SER A 189 36.47 -18.10 -7.28
N LEU A 190 37.00 -16.88 -7.41
CA LEU A 190 36.57 -15.90 -8.40
C LEU A 190 36.75 -16.40 -9.84
N ALA A 191 37.85 -17.08 -10.15
CA ALA A 191 38.07 -17.69 -11.46
C ALA A 191 37.08 -18.84 -11.74
N GLY A 192 36.75 -19.62 -10.70
CA GLY A 192 35.74 -20.65 -10.74
C GLY A 192 34.34 -20.12 -10.99
N LEU A 193 33.93 -19.08 -10.27
CA LEU A 193 32.64 -18.40 -10.45
C LEU A 193 32.44 -17.95 -11.91
N ARG A 194 33.45 -17.34 -12.52
CA ARG A 194 33.37 -16.88 -13.93
C ARG A 194 33.24 -18.05 -14.91
N ARG A 195 33.96 -19.17 -14.68
CA ARG A 195 33.92 -20.35 -15.57
C ARG A 195 32.59 -21.08 -15.50
N CYS A 196 32.00 -21.14 -14.30
CA CYS A 196 30.81 -21.96 -14.01
C CYS A 196 29.52 -21.14 -14.00
N THR A 197 29.50 -19.90 -14.50
CA THR A 197 28.35 -18.97 -14.43
C THR A 197 27.05 -19.58 -14.97
N TYR A 198 27.11 -20.43 -16.00
CA TYR A 198 25.93 -21.06 -16.62
C TYR A 198 25.42 -22.31 -15.91
N SER A 199 26.20 -22.91 -14.99
CA SER A 199 25.82 -24.10 -14.23
C SER A 199 25.64 -23.73 -12.75
N GLN A 200 24.41 -23.70 -12.26
CA GLN A 200 24.12 -23.30 -10.86
C GLN A 200 24.84 -24.21 -9.86
N ARG A 201 24.86 -25.53 -10.10
CA ARG A 201 25.50 -26.50 -9.19
C ARG A 201 27.01 -26.28 -9.09
N ASP A 202 27.70 -26.14 -10.22
CA ASP A 202 29.16 -25.97 -10.24
C ASP A 202 29.55 -24.58 -9.72
N TYR A 203 28.75 -23.56 -10.04
CA TYR A 203 28.92 -22.21 -9.50
C TYR A 203 28.80 -22.20 -7.97
N ALA A 204 27.81 -22.92 -7.42
CA ALA A 204 27.55 -22.99 -5.99
C ALA A 204 28.77 -23.52 -5.19
N VAL A 205 29.54 -24.46 -5.75
CA VAL A 205 30.76 -24.98 -5.10
C VAL A 205 31.77 -23.87 -4.87
N HIS A 206 32.03 -23.05 -5.88
CA HIS A 206 32.94 -21.92 -5.79
C HIS A 206 32.39 -20.78 -4.94
N ALA A 207 31.07 -20.55 -5.00
CA ALA A 207 30.38 -19.54 -4.20
C ALA A 207 30.43 -19.88 -2.71
N LEU A 208 30.21 -21.14 -2.32
CA LEU A 208 30.32 -21.62 -0.96
C LEU A 208 31.76 -21.48 -0.43
N LYS A 209 32.76 -21.88 -1.23
CA LYS A 209 34.17 -21.74 -0.85
C LYS A 209 34.53 -20.28 -0.58
N LEU A 210 34.09 -19.37 -1.45
CA LEU A 210 34.35 -17.94 -1.28
C LEU A 210 33.61 -17.39 -0.05
N ALA A 211 32.32 -17.71 0.12
CA ALA A 211 31.51 -17.25 1.24
C ALA A 211 32.08 -17.71 2.59
N GLN A 212 32.49 -18.98 2.70
CA GLN A 212 33.13 -19.52 3.90
C GLN A 212 34.49 -18.85 4.19
N THR A 213 35.35 -18.68 3.17
CA THR A 213 36.64 -18.00 3.35
C THR A 213 36.48 -16.60 3.92
N ILE A 214 35.49 -15.84 3.41
CA ILE A 214 35.24 -14.47 3.92
C ILE A 214 34.62 -14.51 5.33
N ALA A 215 33.69 -15.43 5.59
CA ALA A 215 33.11 -15.61 6.93
C ALA A 215 34.19 -15.96 7.97
N ASP A 216 35.09 -16.89 7.65
CA ASP A 216 36.21 -17.27 8.52
C ASP A 216 37.15 -16.09 8.80
N MET A 217 37.44 -15.27 7.81
CA MET A 217 38.24 -14.04 7.99
C MET A 217 37.55 -13.05 8.95
N ILE A 218 36.23 -12.89 8.82
CA ILE A 218 35.46 -12.01 9.69
C ILE A 218 35.49 -12.53 11.13
N HIS A 219 35.23 -13.82 11.32
CA HIS A 219 35.27 -14.45 12.67
C HIS A 219 36.66 -14.36 13.33
N GLN A 220 37.73 -14.60 12.57
CA GLN A 220 39.11 -14.44 13.09
C GLN A 220 39.43 -13.01 13.51
N SER A 221 38.95 -12.03 12.73
CA SER A 221 39.17 -10.61 13.09
C SER A 221 38.36 -10.18 14.31
N GLN A 222 37.28 -10.88 14.65
CA GLN A 222 36.48 -10.67 15.87
C GLN A 222 37.15 -11.23 17.13
N GLU A 223 37.82 -12.37 17.02
CA GLU A 223 38.53 -12.99 18.14
C GLU A 223 39.77 -12.18 18.57
N GLU A 224 40.37 -11.40 17.69
CA GLU A 224 41.55 -10.58 17.97
C GLU A 224 41.23 -9.21 18.61
N THR A 225 39.98 -8.77 18.57
CA THR A 225 39.51 -7.51 19.16
C THR A 225 38.47 -7.81 20.24
N ASP A 226 38.76 -7.49 21.51
CA ASP A 226 37.83 -7.57 22.66
C ASP A 226 36.58 -6.65 22.52
N GLU A 227 36.31 -6.10 21.34
CA GLU A 227 35.20 -5.22 21.03
C GLU A 227 34.06 -5.98 20.34
N GLU A 228 33.43 -6.93 21.05
CA GLU A 228 32.20 -7.63 20.61
C GLU A 228 31.10 -6.64 20.15
N SER A 229 31.07 -5.43 20.73
CA SER A 229 30.03 -4.45 20.47
C SER A 229 30.12 -3.72 19.11
N GLU A 230 31.32 -3.51 18.55
CA GLU A 230 31.46 -2.85 17.23
C GLU A 230 31.27 -3.82 16.08
N SER A 231 31.71 -5.05 16.22
CA SER A 231 31.55 -6.08 15.19
C SER A 231 30.10 -6.55 15.07
N GLU A 232 29.39 -6.73 16.18
CA GLU A 232 27.96 -7.00 16.17
C GLU A 232 27.16 -5.84 15.59
N ARG A 233 27.54 -4.60 15.89
CA ARG A 233 26.94 -3.41 15.26
C ARG A 233 27.22 -3.35 13.77
N ALA A 234 28.44 -3.62 13.32
CA ALA A 234 28.78 -3.59 11.90
C ALA A 234 28.14 -4.75 11.11
N ILE A 235 28.01 -5.95 11.72
CA ILE A 235 27.23 -7.06 11.14
C ILE A 235 25.75 -6.72 11.13
N ASN A 236 25.24 -6.13 12.21
CA ASN A 236 23.86 -5.65 12.27
C ASN A 236 23.62 -4.45 11.37
N GLU A 237 24.56 -3.52 11.21
CA GLU A 237 24.47 -2.44 10.24
C GLU A 237 24.57 -2.94 8.80
N PHE A 238 25.38 -3.96 8.54
CA PHE A 238 25.42 -4.58 7.21
C PHE A 238 24.24 -5.54 7.00
N ALA A 239 23.80 -6.26 8.01
CA ALA A 239 22.55 -7.01 8.01
C ALA A 239 21.34 -6.06 7.99
N LEU A 240 21.43 -4.88 8.58
CA LEU A 240 20.44 -3.79 8.49
C LEU A 240 20.46 -3.07 7.14
N LEU A 241 21.56 -3.09 6.41
CA LEU A 241 21.61 -2.71 5.01
C LEU A 241 21.12 -3.84 4.08
N LEU A 242 21.06 -5.05 4.59
CA LEU A 242 20.49 -6.26 3.98
C LEU A 242 19.07 -6.55 4.44
N GLU A 243 18.81 -6.43 5.71
CA GLU A 243 17.53 -6.22 6.33
C GLU A 243 17.49 -4.71 6.53
N ASP A 244 16.94 -3.96 5.54
CA ASP A 244 16.52 -2.61 5.81
C ASP A 244 16.10 -2.55 7.26
N GLU A 245 16.64 -1.57 8.02
CA GLU A 245 16.05 -1.28 9.29
C GLU A 245 14.54 -1.38 9.09
N VAL A 246 14.03 -2.54 9.46
CA VAL A 246 12.68 -2.66 9.90
C VAL A 246 12.67 -1.98 11.26
N ALA A 247 13.25 -0.78 11.33
CA ALA A 247 12.70 0.28 12.11
C ALA A 247 11.32 0.36 11.52
N LEU A 248 10.43 -0.34 12.20
CA LEU A 248 9.01 -0.44 12.06
C LEU A 248 8.41 0.88 11.56
N SER A 249 8.82 1.30 10.35
CA SER A 249 8.08 2.26 9.59
C SER A 249 6.74 1.58 9.32
N GLU A 250 5.67 2.31 9.45
CA GLU A 250 4.33 1.79 9.16
C GLU A 250 4.30 1.02 7.83
N ASP A 251 5.10 1.45 6.84
CA ASP A 251 5.31 0.77 5.56
C ASP A 251 5.95 -0.63 5.69
N ALA A 252 6.87 -0.83 6.61
CA ALA A 252 7.54 -2.12 6.81
C ALA A 252 6.67 -3.09 7.62
N MET A 253 5.90 -2.60 8.59
CA MET A 253 4.86 -3.40 9.27
C MET A 253 3.79 -3.85 8.27
N ILE A 254 3.41 -2.98 7.33
CA ILE A 254 2.51 -3.30 6.23
C ILE A 254 3.11 -4.39 5.32
N ALA A 255 4.43 -4.43 5.15
CA ALA A 255 5.11 -5.34 4.23
C ALA A 255 5.33 -6.76 4.80
N LEU A 256 5.60 -6.91 6.09
CA LEU A 256 6.04 -8.18 6.68
C LEU A 256 4.99 -9.30 6.65
N GLY A 257 3.70 -9.00 6.51
CA GLY A 257 2.66 -10.01 6.19
C GLY A 257 2.64 -11.26 7.08
N GLU A 258 3.25 -11.18 8.28
CA GLU A 258 3.21 -12.30 9.22
C GLU A 258 1.77 -12.55 9.66
N VAL A 259 1.40 -13.80 9.65
CA VAL A 259 0.07 -14.19 10.13
C VAL A 259 0.12 -14.14 11.64
N SER A 260 -0.72 -13.29 12.24
CA SER A 260 -0.86 -13.17 13.68
C SER A 260 -1.03 -14.53 14.34
N THR A 261 -0.17 -14.85 15.31
CA THR A 261 -0.28 -16.08 16.08
C THR A 261 -1.54 -16.09 16.95
N ALA A 262 -1.93 -14.92 17.48
CA ALA A 262 -3.17 -14.74 18.22
C ALA A 262 -4.39 -14.96 17.32
N PHE A 263 -4.36 -14.43 16.09
CA PHE A 263 -5.45 -14.62 15.13
C PHE A 263 -5.58 -16.08 14.69
N GLN A 264 -4.45 -16.78 14.50
CA GLN A 264 -4.45 -18.23 14.20
C GLN A 264 -4.99 -19.06 15.37
N GLN A 265 -4.59 -18.78 16.60
CA GLN A 265 -5.08 -19.51 17.77
C GLN A 265 -6.58 -19.36 17.98
N HIS A 266 -7.17 -18.25 17.57
CA HIS A 266 -8.60 -18.05 17.50
C HIS A 266 -9.26 -18.63 16.23
N HIS A 267 -8.61 -19.57 15.54
CA HIS A 267 -9.11 -20.19 14.30
C HIS A 267 -9.48 -19.19 13.20
N GLY A 268 -8.75 -18.08 13.10
CA GLY A 268 -9.01 -17.02 12.12
C GLY A 268 -10.20 -16.12 12.49
N HIS A 269 -10.68 -16.16 13.73
CA HIS A 269 -11.77 -15.33 14.20
C HIS A 269 -11.27 -14.20 15.09
N TYR A 270 -11.74 -12.99 14.79
CA TYR A 270 -11.51 -11.83 15.62
C TYR A 270 -12.35 -11.88 16.88
N GLN A 271 -11.75 -11.57 18.03
CA GLN A 271 -12.44 -11.54 19.32
C GLN A 271 -12.45 -10.14 19.94
N VAL A 272 -13.50 -9.84 20.66
CA VAL A 272 -13.69 -8.60 21.40
C VAL A 272 -13.87 -8.92 22.87
N PHE A 273 -13.01 -8.40 23.74
CA PHE A 273 -13.10 -8.65 25.18
C PHE A 273 -14.43 -8.17 25.78
N THR A 274 -14.85 -6.95 25.42
CA THR A 274 -16.14 -6.39 25.83
C THR A 274 -16.59 -5.29 24.85
N ARG A 275 -17.90 -5.24 24.60
CA ARG A 275 -18.56 -4.19 23.79
C ARG A 275 -19.37 -3.21 24.63
N GLU A 276 -19.31 -3.33 25.95
CA GLU A 276 -20.13 -2.54 26.90
C GLU A 276 -19.88 -1.02 26.80
N PHE A 277 -18.68 -0.62 26.35
CA PHE A 277 -18.25 0.77 26.30
C PHE A 277 -18.19 1.32 24.87
N ASP A 278 -18.59 0.53 23.87
CA ASP A 278 -18.61 0.97 22.49
C ASP A 278 -19.75 1.97 22.27
N THR A 279 -19.50 2.99 21.47
CA THR A 279 -20.44 4.08 21.24
C THR A 279 -20.58 4.40 19.75
N GLU A 280 -21.81 4.75 19.35
CA GLU A 280 -22.13 5.37 18.07
C GLU A 280 -22.72 6.74 18.33
N VAL A 281 -22.12 7.82 17.81
CA VAL A 281 -22.45 9.18 18.17
C VAL A 281 -22.56 10.06 16.92
N ASP A 282 -23.57 10.94 16.89
CA ASP A 282 -23.62 12.03 15.90
C ASP A 282 -22.50 13.03 16.20
N ALA A 283 -21.55 13.18 15.27
CA ALA A 283 -20.39 14.03 15.42
C ALA A 283 -20.76 15.50 15.65
N SER A 284 -21.89 15.94 15.13
CA SER A 284 -22.38 17.33 15.34
C SER A 284 -22.74 17.60 16.80
N SER A 285 -23.14 16.57 17.55
CA SER A 285 -23.47 16.71 18.98
C SER A 285 -22.23 16.94 19.87
N LEU A 286 -21.06 16.56 19.39
CA LEU A 286 -19.79 16.71 20.10
C LEU A 286 -19.16 18.11 19.95
N VAL A 287 -19.72 18.97 19.08
CA VAL A 287 -19.20 20.30 18.78
C VAL A 287 -20.25 21.35 19.05
N ARG A 288 -19.85 22.49 19.65
CA ARG A 288 -20.76 23.59 19.88
C ARG A 288 -21.27 24.18 18.56
N SER A 289 -22.57 24.51 18.47
CA SER A 289 -23.18 25.01 17.23
C SER A 289 -22.47 26.24 16.65
N ALA A 290 -22.06 27.19 17.49
CA ALA A 290 -21.30 28.37 17.06
C ALA A 290 -19.95 27.99 16.40
N GLN A 291 -19.24 27.02 16.98
CA GLN A 291 -17.97 26.52 16.43
C GLN A 291 -18.16 25.80 15.10
N LEU A 292 -19.26 25.02 14.94
CA LEU A 292 -19.62 24.41 13.66
C LEU A 292 -19.88 25.47 12.58
N ASP A 293 -20.52 26.57 12.92
CA ASP A 293 -20.75 27.65 11.97
C ASP A 293 -19.44 28.34 11.57
N GLU A 294 -18.50 28.54 12.51
CA GLU A 294 -17.17 29.08 12.22
C GLU A 294 -16.37 28.12 11.28
N PHE A 295 -16.32 26.85 11.62
CA PHE A 295 -15.67 25.85 10.78
C PHE A 295 -16.28 25.79 9.37
N ARG A 296 -17.61 25.91 9.27
CA ARG A 296 -18.29 25.92 7.97
C ARG A 296 -17.93 27.14 7.13
N ILE A 297 -17.87 28.32 7.74
CA ILE A 297 -17.46 29.56 7.06
C ILE A 297 -16.01 29.45 6.56
N GLN A 298 -15.13 28.91 7.40
CA GLN A 298 -13.72 28.67 7.01
C GLN A 298 -13.62 27.72 5.81
N LEU A 299 -14.33 26.58 5.86
CA LEU A 299 -14.34 25.61 4.77
C LEU A 299 -14.92 26.19 3.47
N ASP A 300 -16.03 26.94 3.55
CA ASP A 300 -16.64 27.54 2.37
C ASP A 300 -15.69 28.57 1.72
N LYS A 301 -14.97 29.35 2.52
CA LYS A 301 -13.96 30.29 2.03
C LYS A 301 -12.80 29.58 1.34
N GLN A 302 -12.25 28.55 1.97
CA GLN A 302 -11.16 27.76 1.39
C GLN A 302 -11.61 27.04 0.12
N PHE A 303 -12.80 26.44 0.12
CA PHE A 303 -13.33 25.72 -1.04
C PHE A 303 -13.51 26.63 -2.28
N GLN A 304 -13.89 27.89 -2.08
CA GLN A 304 -14.01 28.87 -3.17
C GLN A 304 -12.67 29.17 -3.84
N THR A 305 -11.56 29.13 -3.10
CA THR A 305 -10.21 29.40 -3.65
C THR A 305 -9.66 28.21 -4.47
N LEU A 306 -10.17 26.99 -4.24
CA LEU A 306 -9.65 25.77 -4.89
C LEU A 306 -10.06 25.63 -6.37
N GLY A 307 -11.05 26.37 -6.85
CA GLY A 307 -11.50 26.32 -8.25
C GLY A 307 -12.05 24.95 -8.70
N ILE A 308 -12.54 24.13 -7.74
CA ILE A 308 -13.05 22.77 -8.03
C ILE A 308 -14.41 22.83 -8.75
N ASN A 309 -14.49 22.24 -9.93
CA ASN A 309 -15.72 22.14 -10.69
C ASN A 309 -16.57 20.92 -10.27
N CYS A 310 -17.34 21.06 -9.19
CA CYS A 310 -18.20 19.97 -8.69
C CYS A 310 -19.25 19.51 -9.71
N ARG A 311 -19.69 20.37 -10.66
CA ARG A 311 -20.66 19.96 -11.69
C ARG A 311 -20.06 19.00 -12.72
N GLU A 312 -18.79 19.17 -13.06
CA GLU A 312 -18.08 18.24 -13.94
C GLU A 312 -17.88 16.89 -13.26
N ILE A 313 -17.45 16.91 -12.00
CA ILE A 313 -17.27 15.69 -11.17
C ILE A 313 -18.61 14.97 -11.04
N ALA A 314 -19.72 15.68 -10.75
CA ALA A 314 -21.04 15.11 -10.63
C ALA A 314 -21.49 14.41 -11.93
N ARG A 315 -21.26 15.01 -13.11
CA ARG A 315 -21.58 14.38 -14.40
C ARG A 315 -20.78 13.10 -14.62
N LYS A 316 -19.49 13.07 -14.24
CA LYS A 316 -18.67 11.87 -14.34
C LYS A 316 -19.15 10.79 -13.37
N LEU A 317 -19.46 11.13 -12.12
CA LEU A 317 -20.00 10.20 -11.12
C LEU A 317 -21.35 9.63 -11.57
N ALA A 318 -22.28 10.47 -12.04
CA ALA A 318 -23.58 10.02 -12.54
C ALA A 318 -23.44 9.00 -13.69
N ARG A 319 -22.45 9.18 -14.56
CA ARG A 319 -22.21 8.24 -15.66
C ARG A 319 -21.85 6.81 -15.19
N TYR A 320 -21.18 6.67 -14.05
CA TYR A 320 -20.73 5.38 -13.55
C TYR A 320 -21.62 4.78 -12.46
N LEU A 321 -22.31 5.63 -11.69
CA LEU A 321 -23.08 5.25 -10.51
C LEU A 321 -24.60 5.27 -10.73
N SER A 322 -25.05 5.63 -11.95
CA SER A 322 -26.48 5.62 -12.30
C SER A 322 -26.75 4.61 -13.39
N HIS A 323 -27.97 4.11 -13.44
CA HIS A 323 -28.43 3.16 -14.44
C HIS A 323 -29.69 3.71 -15.14
N PRO A 324 -29.86 3.51 -16.48
CA PRO A 324 -31.11 3.84 -17.14
C PRO A 324 -32.21 2.90 -16.62
N GLN A 325 -33.18 3.44 -15.90
CA GLN A 325 -34.39 2.73 -15.47
C GLN A 325 -35.56 3.11 -16.38
N ARG A 326 -36.38 2.12 -16.68
CA ARG A 326 -37.60 2.33 -17.41
C ARG A 326 -38.58 3.15 -16.57
N ASP A 327 -38.96 4.32 -17.10
CA ASP A 327 -39.84 5.28 -16.44
C ASP A 327 -41.17 5.47 -17.26
N GLY A 328 -41.76 4.36 -17.69
CA GLY A 328 -43.00 4.39 -18.43
C GLY A 328 -42.84 4.50 -19.95
N TRP A 329 -43.81 5.15 -20.58
CA TRP A 329 -43.90 5.28 -22.03
C TRP A 329 -43.88 6.76 -22.47
N GLN A 330 -43.17 7.04 -23.53
CA GLN A 330 -43.24 8.31 -24.24
C GLN A 330 -44.16 8.13 -25.42
N PHE A 331 -45.26 8.89 -25.45
CA PHE A 331 -46.29 8.80 -26.46
C PHE A 331 -46.10 9.84 -27.57
N GLY A 332 -46.63 9.56 -28.76
CA GLY A 332 -46.60 10.48 -29.86
C GLY A 332 -45.27 10.45 -30.63
N GLU A 333 -44.66 9.29 -30.70
CA GLU A 333 -43.46 9.00 -31.46
C GLU A 333 -43.81 8.51 -32.87
N GLU A 334 -42.88 8.62 -33.81
CA GLU A 334 -43.04 8.18 -35.20
C GLU A 334 -42.65 6.71 -35.40
N GLU A 335 -41.95 6.13 -34.43
CA GLU A 335 -41.50 4.74 -34.45
C GLU A 335 -41.62 4.13 -33.06
N GLY A 336 -41.78 2.80 -32.95
CA GLY A 336 -41.81 2.05 -31.68
C GLY A 336 -43.02 1.12 -31.60
N HIS A 337 -43.58 0.96 -30.39
CA HIS A 337 -44.80 0.20 -30.19
C HIS A 337 -46.03 1.02 -30.52
N ILE A 338 -47.02 0.42 -31.17
CA ILE A 338 -48.25 1.11 -31.54
C ILE A 338 -49.05 1.48 -30.27
N ASP A 339 -49.43 2.75 -30.14
CA ASP A 339 -50.34 3.20 -29.09
C ASP A 339 -51.81 2.89 -29.52
N GLY A 340 -52.36 1.79 -28.94
CA GLY A 340 -53.74 1.37 -29.23
C GLY A 340 -54.79 2.42 -28.96
N ARG A 341 -54.53 3.43 -28.11
CA ARG A 341 -55.44 4.54 -27.82
C ARG A 341 -55.59 5.53 -28.97
N ARG A 342 -54.57 5.57 -29.87
CA ARG A 342 -54.51 6.50 -31.00
C ARG A 342 -54.86 5.85 -32.35
N LEU A 343 -55.20 4.56 -32.38
CA LEU A 343 -55.55 3.87 -33.63
C LEU A 343 -56.70 4.52 -34.40
N ALA A 344 -57.67 5.12 -33.70
CA ALA A 344 -58.77 5.85 -34.34
C ALA A 344 -58.28 7.08 -35.12
N GLN A 345 -57.13 7.65 -34.79
CA GLN A 345 -56.53 8.80 -35.48
C GLN A 345 -56.00 8.43 -36.87
N ILE A 346 -55.68 7.17 -37.14
CA ILE A 346 -55.28 6.70 -38.48
C ILE A 346 -56.40 6.93 -39.49
N VAL A 347 -57.62 6.74 -39.03
CA VAL A 347 -58.83 6.90 -39.92
C VAL A 347 -59.23 8.38 -40.08
N THR A 348 -59.08 9.16 -39.01
CA THR A 348 -59.51 10.58 -39.00
C THR A 348 -58.43 11.53 -39.54
N SER A 349 -57.19 11.17 -39.46
CA SER A 349 -56.02 11.99 -39.86
C SER A 349 -54.93 11.11 -40.47
N PRO A 350 -55.03 10.64 -41.70
CA PRO A 350 -54.07 9.70 -42.32
C PRO A 350 -52.65 10.23 -42.46
N MET A 351 -52.45 11.55 -42.34
CA MET A 351 -51.11 12.19 -42.36
C MET A 351 -50.43 12.25 -41.02
N GLU A 352 -51.09 11.83 -39.93
CA GLU A 352 -50.49 11.81 -38.59
C GLU A 352 -49.65 10.53 -38.38
N THR A 353 -48.34 10.67 -38.32
CA THR A 353 -47.38 9.57 -38.15
C THR A 353 -47.08 9.27 -36.67
N ARG A 354 -47.50 10.15 -35.73
CA ARG A 354 -47.16 10.06 -34.27
C ARG A 354 -48.10 9.12 -33.52
N LEU A 355 -48.14 7.87 -33.96
CA LEU A 355 -49.04 6.84 -33.45
C LEU A 355 -48.32 5.82 -32.54
N PHE A 356 -47.04 6.01 -32.36
CA PHE A 356 -46.23 5.06 -31.63
C PHE A 356 -45.89 5.57 -30.24
N MET A 357 -45.47 4.65 -29.39
CA MET A 357 -44.92 4.91 -28.06
C MET A 357 -43.59 4.21 -27.94
N LYS A 358 -42.62 4.90 -27.33
CA LYS A 358 -41.31 4.36 -26.99
C LYS A 358 -41.17 4.22 -25.48
N GLU A 359 -40.41 3.23 -25.05
CA GLU A 359 -40.05 3.11 -23.63
C GLU A 359 -39.21 4.32 -23.24
N ARG A 360 -39.64 5.00 -22.19
CA ARG A 360 -38.91 6.12 -21.62
C ARG A 360 -37.95 5.59 -20.59
N TYR A 361 -36.65 5.90 -20.74
CA TYR A 361 -35.61 5.61 -19.78
C TYR A 361 -35.16 6.89 -19.11
N VAL A 362 -35.14 6.88 -17.79
CA VAL A 362 -34.60 7.97 -16.98
C VAL A 362 -33.36 7.44 -16.27
N ILE A 363 -32.27 8.21 -16.28
CA ILE A 363 -31.05 7.88 -15.57
C ILE A 363 -31.31 8.11 -14.07
N LYS A 364 -31.45 7.04 -13.31
CA LYS A 364 -31.62 7.10 -11.86
C LYS A 364 -30.37 6.59 -11.16
N PRO A 365 -29.97 7.20 -10.01
CA PRO A 365 -28.92 6.66 -9.17
C PRO A 365 -29.34 5.28 -8.65
N ASP A 366 -28.47 4.28 -8.85
CA ASP A 366 -28.67 2.92 -8.39
C ASP A 366 -27.48 2.47 -7.52
N SER A 367 -26.79 3.42 -6.97
CA SER A 367 -25.60 3.23 -6.15
C SER A 367 -25.60 4.19 -4.98
N MET A 368 -24.98 3.77 -3.88
CA MET A 368 -24.69 4.57 -2.71
C MET A 368 -23.18 4.66 -2.52
N VAL A 369 -22.70 5.78 -2.03
CA VAL A 369 -21.27 5.99 -1.68
C VAL A 369 -21.15 6.39 -0.22
N THR A 370 -20.47 5.57 0.57
CA THR A 370 -20.12 5.87 1.96
C THR A 370 -18.63 6.23 2.05
N LEU A 371 -18.33 7.33 2.68
CA LEU A 371 -16.98 7.79 3.01
C LEU A 371 -16.71 7.43 4.47
N LEU A 372 -15.77 6.55 4.74
CA LEU A 372 -15.33 6.17 6.08
C LEU A 372 -13.96 6.79 6.34
N ILE A 373 -13.89 7.64 7.35
CA ILE A 373 -12.73 8.47 7.64
C ILE A 373 -12.08 7.96 8.92
N ASP A 374 -10.81 7.65 8.81
CA ASP A 374 -9.97 7.38 9.96
C ASP A 374 -9.79 8.67 10.77
N CYS A 375 -10.20 8.63 12.01
CA CYS A 375 -10.03 9.70 12.98
C CYS A 375 -8.95 9.33 14.01
N SER A 376 -7.85 8.74 13.55
CA SER A 376 -6.65 8.45 14.34
C SER A 376 -5.80 9.71 14.59
N GLY A 377 -4.88 9.64 15.54
CA GLY A 377 -4.07 10.78 15.96
C GLY A 377 -3.16 11.34 14.86
N SER A 378 -2.65 10.50 13.98
CA SER A 378 -1.81 10.85 12.82
C SER A 378 -2.56 11.71 11.79
N MET A 379 -3.84 11.44 11.61
CA MET A 379 -4.71 12.15 10.67
C MET A 379 -4.92 13.63 11.01
N ARG A 380 -4.66 14.06 12.27
CA ARG A 380 -4.88 15.45 12.71
C ARG A 380 -4.20 16.49 11.84
N GLN A 381 -2.97 16.22 11.39
CA GLN A 381 -2.19 17.15 10.57
C GLN A 381 -2.77 17.36 9.17
N HIS A 382 -3.63 16.45 8.71
CA HIS A 382 -4.22 16.45 7.36
C HIS A 382 -5.70 16.81 7.35
N ILE A 383 -6.32 17.05 8.52
CA ILE A 383 -7.76 17.11 8.68
C ILE A 383 -8.44 18.21 7.85
N GLU A 384 -7.82 19.38 7.72
CA GLU A 384 -8.39 20.46 6.90
C GLU A 384 -8.51 20.04 5.43
N ASN A 385 -7.44 19.47 4.88
CA ASN A 385 -7.41 19.03 3.49
C ASN A 385 -8.34 17.84 3.24
N ILE A 386 -8.44 16.91 4.21
CA ILE A 386 -9.39 15.79 4.17
C ILE A 386 -10.83 16.30 4.19
N THR A 387 -11.14 17.25 5.08
CA THR A 387 -12.48 17.82 5.19
C THR A 387 -12.89 18.52 3.89
N LEU A 388 -11.97 19.26 3.25
CA LEU A 388 -12.19 19.87 1.94
C LEU A 388 -12.42 18.83 0.84
N LEU A 389 -11.66 17.73 0.85
CA LEU A 389 -11.83 16.62 -0.09
C LEU A 389 -13.20 15.96 0.07
N VAL A 390 -13.57 15.62 1.30
CA VAL A 390 -14.85 15.01 1.66
C VAL A 390 -16.02 15.91 1.28
N ASP A 391 -15.98 17.21 1.65
CA ASP A 391 -17.03 18.17 1.29
C ASP A 391 -17.20 18.30 -0.24
N GLY A 392 -16.08 18.34 -0.99
CA GLY A 392 -16.08 18.37 -2.45
C GLY A 392 -16.71 17.13 -3.09
N LEU A 393 -16.38 15.94 -2.58
CA LEU A 393 -16.95 14.67 -3.06
C LEU A 393 -18.44 14.58 -2.74
N VAL A 394 -18.84 14.83 -1.48
CA VAL A 394 -20.24 14.76 -1.04
C VAL A 394 -21.10 15.79 -1.78
N ARG A 395 -20.58 17.02 -1.99
CA ARG A 395 -21.23 18.04 -2.81
C ARG A 395 -21.43 17.56 -4.25
N SER A 396 -20.44 16.91 -4.84
CA SER A 396 -20.51 16.38 -6.21
C SER A 396 -21.49 15.20 -6.32
N LEU A 397 -21.50 14.30 -5.33
CA LEU A 397 -22.46 13.20 -5.21
C LEU A 397 -23.91 13.73 -5.07
N GLY A 398 -24.10 14.75 -4.22
CA GLY A 398 -25.40 15.41 -4.05
C GLY A 398 -25.91 16.09 -5.33
N LEU A 399 -25.01 16.70 -6.12
CA LEU A 399 -25.35 17.26 -7.43
C LEU A 399 -25.70 16.18 -8.48
N ALA A 400 -25.14 14.99 -8.33
CA ALA A 400 -25.46 13.83 -9.17
C ALA A 400 -26.73 13.08 -8.71
N GLY A 401 -27.31 13.48 -7.57
CA GLY A 401 -28.46 12.80 -6.97
C GLY A 401 -28.12 11.45 -6.34
N ILE A 402 -26.85 11.14 -6.11
CA ILE A 402 -26.39 9.88 -5.55
C ILE A 402 -26.41 9.95 -4.02
N PRO A 403 -27.11 9.01 -3.32
CA PRO A 403 -27.07 8.91 -1.88
C PRO A 403 -25.64 8.78 -1.37
N SER A 404 -25.30 9.56 -0.34
CA SER A 404 -23.96 9.53 0.23
C SER A 404 -23.99 9.63 1.74
N GLU A 405 -23.11 8.91 2.40
CA GLU A 405 -22.93 8.88 3.84
C GLU A 405 -21.50 9.28 4.20
N VAL A 406 -21.31 9.95 5.34
CA VAL A 406 -19.99 10.31 5.86
C VAL A 406 -19.89 9.81 7.28
N LEU A 407 -18.98 8.88 7.48
CA LEU A 407 -18.73 8.19 8.73
C LEU A 407 -17.29 8.42 9.17
N GLY A 408 -17.03 8.28 10.46
CA GLY A 408 -15.69 8.28 11.01
C GLY A 408 -15.55 7.22 12.09
N PHE A 409 -14.35 6.84 12.37
CA PHE A 409 -14.05 5.91 13.45
C PHE A 409 -12.83 6.34 14.24
N THR A 410 -12.89 6.10 15.54
CA THR A 410 -11.82 6.35 16.50
C THR A 410 -12.07 5.51 17.76
N THR A 411 -11.28 5.71 18.80
CA THR A 411 -11.53 5.15 20.13
C THR A 411 -11.95 6.25 21.12
N ASN A 412 -12.68 5.88 22.19
CA ASN A 412 -13.04 6.84 23.24
C ASN A 412 -11.88 7.16 24.19
N ALA A 413 -10.86 6.29 24.23
CA ALA A 413 -9.71 6.43 25.10
C ALA A 413 -8.42 6.08 24.36
N TRP A 414 -7.30 6.61 24.86
CA TRP A 414 -5.97 6.16 24.51
C TRP A 414 -5.60 4.93 25.36
N ASN A 415 -4.80 4.02 24.79
CA ASN A 415 -4.23 2.86 25.49
C ASN A 415 -5.30 1.93 26.16
N GLY A 416 -6.45 1.73 25.51
CA GLY A 416 -7.42 0.69 25.87
C GLY A 416 -8.53 1.10 26.82
N GLY A 417 -8.49 2.25 27.49
CA GLY A 417 -9.58 2.79 28.31
C GLY A 417 -10.19 1.81 29.34
N LYS A 418 -11.54 1.80 29.44
CA LYS A 418 -12.28 0.94 30.39
C LYS A 418 -12.20 -0.55 30.08
N PRO A 419 -12.23 -1.03 28.84
CA PRO A 419 -12.01 -2.45 28.53
C PRO A 419 -10.69 -2.96 29.05
N HIS A 420 -9.60 -2.22 28.87
CA HIS A 420 -8.29 -2.56 29.38
C HIS A 420 -8.25 -2.58 30.92
N GLN A 421 -8.89 -1.63 31.59
CA GLN A 421 -9.02 -1.65 33.07
C GLN A 421 -9.80 -2.88 33.54
N LYS A 422 -10.90 -3.24 32.87
CA LYS A 422 -11.70 -4.42 33.17
C LYS A 422 -10.90 -5.71 32.98
N TRP A 423 -10.09 -5.79 31.92
CA TRP A 423 -9.21 -6.91 31.66
C TRP A 423 -8.14 -7.07 32.75
N LEU A 424 -7.54 -5.96 33.22
CA LEU A 424 -6.62 -5.98 34.35
C LEU A 424 -7.28 -6.50 35.62
N ALA A 425 -8.53 -6.08 35.91
CA ALA A 425 -9.28 -6.50 37.07
C ALA A 425 -9.71 -7.98 37.01
N THR A 426 -9.87 -8.57 35.82
CA THR A 426 -10.24 -9.98 35.64
C THR A 426 -9.06 -10.95 35.63
N GLY A 427 -7.85 -10.50 35.98
CA GLY A 427 -6.67 -11.36 36.10
C GLY A 427 -5.89 -11.56 34.81
N ARG A 428 -6.02 -10.68 33.83
CA ARG A 428 -5.25 -10.65 32.56
C ARG A 428 -5.28 -11.96 31.77
N PRO A 429 -6.46 -12.44 31.35
CA PRO A 429 -6.54 -13.63 30.50
C PRO A 429 -5.69 -13.45 29.25
N ALA A 430 -5.01 -14.52 28.81
CA ALA A 430 -4.17 -14.50 27.62
C ALA A 430 -5.03 -14.31 26.37
N LEU A 431 -4.48 -13.60 25.37
CA LEU A 431 -5.10 -13.34 24.06
C LEU A 431 -6.55 -12.81 24.18
N PRO A 432 -6.74 -11.66 24.83
CA PRO A 432 -8.09 -11.15 25.11
C PRO A 432 -8.85 -10.66 23.85
N GLY A 433 -8.16 -10.51 22.72
CA GLY A 433 -8.70 -9.82 21.57
C GLY A 433 -8.66 -8.29 21.75
N ARG A 434 -9.63 -7.56 21.18
CA ARG A 434 -9.69 -6.10 21.30
C ARG A 434 -9.92 -5.64 22.74
N LEU A 435 -9.08 -4.70 23.19
CA LEU A 435 -9.10 -4.12 24.55
C LEU A 435 -9.35 -2.61 24.60
N ASN A 436 -9.95 -2.01 23.59
CA ASN A 436 -10.29 -0.57 23.61
C ASN A 436 -11.78 -0.31 23.40
N GLU A 437 -12.21 0.93 23.64
CA GLU A 437 -13.58 1.41 23.45
C GLU A 437 -13.73 1.97 22.04
N VAL A 438 -14.49 1.32 21.17
CA VAL A 438 -14.75 1.83 19.81
C VAL A 438 -15.72 3.01 19.87
N CYS A 439 -15.41 4.05 19.11
CA CYS A 439 -16.28 5.20 18.90
C CYS A 439 -16.55 5.39 17.41
N HIS A 440 -17.75 5.12 16.99
CA HIS A 440 -18.22 5.34 15.63
C HIS A 440 -18.89 6.71 15.53
N LEU A 441 -18.45 7.53 14.59
CA LEU A 441 -18.90 8.90 14.39
C LEU A 441 -19.75 8.99 13.10
N VAL A 442 -20.94 9.57 13.21
CA VAL A 442 -21.80 9.84 12.07
C VAL A 442 -21.75 11.34 11.79
N PHE A 443 -21.17 11.73 10.66
CA PHE A 443 -21.13 13.13 10.21
C PHE A 443 -22.30 13.46 9.28
N LYS A 444 -22.72 12.51 8.47
CA LYS A 444 -23.85 12.68 7.55
C LYS A 444 -24.49 11.33 7.24
N ASP A 445 -25.77 11.19 7.51
CA ASP A 445 -26.56 10.02 7.12
C ASP A 445 -26.85 9.96 5.61
N ALA A 446 -27.12 8.75 5.12
CA ALA A 446 -27.43 8.48 3.71
C ALA A 446 -28.61 9.28 3.18
N ASP A 447 -29.65 9.42 3.98
CA ASP A 447 -30.92 10.09 3.62
C ASP A 447 -30.81 11.62 3.64
N MET A 448 -29.76 12.15 4.29
CA MET A 448 -29.55 13.57 4.41
C MET A 448 -28.93 14.15 3.13
N HIS A 449 -29.55 15.18 2.54
CA HIS A 449 -28.95 15.90 1.41
C HIS A 449 -27.72 16.71 1.87
N TRP A 450 -26.71 16.87 0.97
CA TRP A 450 -25.49 17.63 1.30
C TRP A 450 -25.75 19.01 1.91
N ARG A 451 -26.73 19.75 1.41
CA ARG A 451 -27.07 21.10 1.93
C ARG A 451 -27.48 21.09 3.39
N GLN A 452 -28.10 20.03 3.86
CA GLN A 452 -28.50 19.85 5.26
C GLN A 452 -27.33 19.37 6.11
N GLY A 453 -26.55 18.40 5.61
CA GLY A 453 -25.43 17.80 6.32
C GLY A 453 -24.11 18.59 6.30
N ARG A 454 -24.02 19.68 5.52
CA ARG A 454 -22.76 20.41 5.34
C ARG A 454 -22.15 20.99 6.61
N LYS A 455 -22.99 21.37 7.59
CA LYS A 455 -22.53 21.85 8.90
C LYS A 455 -21.95 20.69 9.72
N ASN A 456 -22.58 19.53 9.67
CA ASN A 456 -22.13 18.36 10.42
C ASN A 456 -20.79 17.84 9.89
N ILE A 457 -20.57 17.89 8.57
CA ILE A 457 -19.27 17.54 7.96
C ILE A 457 -18.14 18.43 8.49
N ALA A 458 -18.43 19.71 8.81
CA ALA A 458 -17.44 20.61 9.39
C ALA A 458 -16.97 20.16 10.78
N ALA A 459 -17.70 19.29 11.49
CA ALA A 459 -17.25 18.71 12.76
C ALA A 459 -15.95 17.90 12.63
N LEU A 460 -15.59 17.42 11.43
CA LEU A 460 -14.28 16.81 11.15
C LEU A 460 -13.11 17.71 11.53
N MET A 461 -13.27 19.04 11.48
CA MET A 461 -12.21 19.98 11.83
C MET A 461 -11.88 20.03 13.33
N LYS A 462 -12.66 19.33 14.18
CA LYS A 462 -12.40 19.26 15.61
C LYS A 462 -11.30 18.22 15.92
N ALA A 463 -10.08 18.68 16.10
CA ALA A 463 -8.90 17.85 16.35
C ALA A 463 -8.98 16.94 17.59
N ASP A 464 -9.80 17.28 18.60
CA ASP A 464 -9.95 16.51 19.84
C ASP A 464 -10.69 15.17 19.65
N LEU A 465 -11.32 14.95 18.49
CA LEU A 465 -12.00 13.71 18.18
C LEU A 465 -11.03 12.59 17.78
N PHE A 466 -9.78 12.89 17.53
CA PHE A 466 -8.81 11.97 16.91
C PHE A 466 -7.96 11.25 17.97
N ARG A 467 -8.01 9.90 17.99
CA ARG A 467 -7.26 9.06 18.92
C ARG A 467 -6.68 7.82 18.22
N GLU A 468 -7.04 6.59 18.64
CA GLU A 468 -6.58 5.34 18.02
C GLU A 468 -7.65 4.80 17.06
N GLY A 469 -7.28 3.87 16.16
CA GLY A 469 -8.17 3.35 15.11
C GLY A 469 -8.29 1.82 15.14
N ILE A 470 -9.54 1.30 14.99
CA ILE A 470 -9.84 -0.12 14.84
C ILE A 470 -10.59 -0.32 13.53
N ASP A 471 -9.83 -0.35 12.44
CA ASP A 471 -10.30 -0.27 11.05
C ASP A 471 -11.24 -1.42 10.68
N GLY A 472 -10.93 -2.66 11.08
CA GLY A 472 -11.72 -3.82 10.71
C GLY A 472 -13.17 -3.73 11.21
N GLU A 473 -13.39 -3.36 12.48
CA GLU A 473 -14.73 -3.15 13.04
C GLU A 473 -15.44 -1.96 12.37
N ALA A 474 -14.70 -0.91 12.06
CA ALA A 474 -15.24 0.27 11.39
C ALA A 474 -15.72 -0.03 9.96
N VAL A 475 -14.93 -0.78 9.19
CA VAL A 475 -15.33 -1.25 7.84
C VAL A 475 -16.57 -2.14 7.93
N GLU A 476 -16.60 -3.07 8.89
CA GLU A 476 -17.76 -3.94 9.10
C GLU A 476 -19.01 -3.13 9.45
N TRP A 477 -18.90 -2.17 10.36
CA TRP A 477 -19.99 -1.28 10.77
C TRP A 477 -20.51 -0.45 9.59
N ALA A 478 -19.61 0.18 8.81
CA ALA A 478 -19.99 0.97 7.63
C ALA A 478 -20.72 0.11 6.58
N CYS A 479 -20.23 -1.10 6.29
CA CYS A 479 -20.89 -2.04 5.39
C CYS A 479 -22.28 -2.43 5.89
N ASN A 480 -22.46 -2.68 7.21
CA ASN A 480 -23.76 -3.00 7.80
C ASN A 480 -24.75 -1.83 7.69
N ARG A 481 -24.27 -0.57 7.78
CA ARG A 481 -25.11 0.61 7.56
C ARG A 481 -25.56 0.73 6.11
N MET A 482 -24.65 0.53 5.15
CA MET A 482 -24.96 0.56 3.71
C MET A 482 -26.01 -0.47 3.31
N GLN A 483 -26.08 -1.62 3.98
CA GLN A 483 -27.09 -2.65 3.70
C GLN A 483 -28.52 -2.22 4.02
N LYS A 484 -28.71 -1.20 4.84
CA LYS A 484 -30.04 -0.67 5.19
C LYS A 484 -30.65 0.17 4.05
N VAL A 485 -29.84 0.59 3.09
CA VAL A 485 -30.27 1.41 1.95
C VAL A 485 -30.57 0.50 0.76
N ASP A 486 -31.74 0.70 0.15
CA ASP A 486 -32.19 -0.09 -1.01
C ASP A 486 -31.56 0.44 -2.30
N VAL A 487 -30.37 -0.07 -2.61
CA VAL A 487 -29.59 0.22 -3.83
C VAL A 487 -28.89 -1.04 -4.30
N SER A 488 -28.69 -1.16 -5.62
CA SER A 488 -28.03 -2.34 -6.19
C SER A 488 -26.51 -2.36 -5.94
N ARG A 489 -25.89 -1.19 -5.80
CA ARG A 489 -24.43 -1.09 -5.66
C ARG A 489 -24.05 -0.25 -4.45
N ARG A 490 -23.21 -0.82 -3.62
CA ARG A 490 -22.69 -0.18 -2.40
C ARG A 490 -21.21 0.03 -2.52
N VAL A 491 -20.79 1.28 -2.40
CA VAL A 491 -19.39 1.70 -2.54
C VAL A 491 -18.92 2.30 -1.22
N LEU A 492 -17.88 1.70 -0.63
CA LEU A 492 -17.21 2.20 0.55
C LEU A 492 -15.84 2.76 0.16
N LEU A 493 -15.60 4.03 0.47
CA LEU A 493 -14.30 4.70 0.34
C LEU A 493 -13.72 4.88 1.73
N VAL A 494 -12.66 4.17 2.06
CA VAL A 494 -11.95 4.28 3.34
C VAL A 494 -10.77 5.25 3.17
N ILE A 495 -10.70 6.27 4.00
CA ILE A 495 -9.65 7.30 4.00
C ILE A 495 -8.83 7.11 5.26
N SER A 496 -7.57 6.68 5.14
CA SER A 496 -6.66 6.43 6.25
C SER A 496 -5.21 6.76 5.87
N ASP A 497 -4.37 7.05 6.86
CA ASP A 497 -2.95 7.36 6.71
C ASP A 497 -2.03 6.27 7.30
N GLY A 498 -2.58 5.14 7.75
CA GLY A 498 -1.78 4.12 8.42
C GLY A 498 -2.37 2.73 8.47
N CYS A 499 -1.72 1.91 9.28
CA CYS A 499 -2.18 0.59 9.67
C CYS A 499 -3.20 0.69 10.81
N PRO A 500 -4.08 -0.31 10.98
CA PRO A 500 -4.90 -0.44 12.17
C PRO A 500 -4.04 -0.42 13.43
N MET A 501 -4.22 0.57 14.30
CA MET A 501 -3.39 0.73 15.49
C MET A 501 -4.21 1.00 16.74
N ASP A 502 -4.15 0.04 17.66
CA ASP A 502 -4.62 0.17 19.03
C ASP A 502 -3.56 -0.39 19.97
N SER A 503 -2.94 0.47 20.76
CA SER A 503 -1.80 0.15 21.61
C SER A 503 -2.11 -0.98 22.59
N ALA A 504 -3.26 -0.96 23.24
CA ALA A 504 -3.64 -1.97 24.23
C ALA A 504 -3.86 -3.35 23.58
N THR A 505 -4.49 -3.40 22.42
CA THR A 505 -4.76 -4.64 21.69
C THR A 505 -3.46 -5.23 21.11
N ASN A 506 -2.60 -4.42 20.51
CA ASN A 506 -1.35 -4.87 19.90
C ASN A 506 -0.33 -5.38 20.94
N LEU A 507 -0.27 -4.77 22.15
CA LEU A 507 0.60 -5.23 23.22
C LEU A 507 0.15 -6.56 23.86
N THR A 508 -1.13 -6.88 23.79
CA THR A 508 -1.71 -8.05 24.49
C THR A 508 -1.98 -9.24 23.57
N ASN A 509 -2.05 -9.04 22.27
CA ASN A 509 -2.20 -10.10 21.28
C ASN A 509 -0.90 -10.27 20.47
N ASP A 510 -0.79 -9.59 19.35
CA ASP A 510 0.44 -9.37 18.58
C ASP A 510 0.24 -8.22 17.60
N ALA A 511 1.35 -7.75 17.02
CA ALA A 511 1.37 -6.56 16.17
C ALA A 511 0.51 -6.64 14.90
N PHE A 512 0.16 -7.85 14.43
CA PHE A 512 -0.60 -8.07 13.18
C PHE A 512 -2.05 -8.51 13.42
N TYR A 513 -2.51 -8.52 14.68
CA TYR A 513 -3.85 -8.99 15.01
C TYR A 513 -4.95 -8.16 14.32
N LEU A 514 -4.87 -6.84 14.42
CA LEU A 514 -5.82 -5.92 13.80
C LEU A 514 -5.71 -5.89 12.27
N ASP A 515 -4.49 -6.03 11.72
CA ASP A 515 -4.23 -6.11 10.28
C ASP A 515 -4.92 -7.33 9.66
N ASN A 516 -4.73 -8.51 10.26
CA ASN A 516 -5.35 -9.75 9.79
C ASN A 516 -6.88 -9.68 9.88
N HIS A 517 -7.41 -9.03 10.92
CA HIS A 517 -8.85 -8.77 11.04
C HIS A 517 -9.35 -7.89 9.89
N LEU A 518 -8.69 -6.75 9.62
CA LEU A 518 -9.08 -5.85 8.53
C LEU A 518 -9.08 -6.58 7.18
N ILE A 519 -8.01 -7.31 6.86
CA ILE A 519 -7.91 -8.09 5.61
C ILE A 519 -9.07 -9.09 5.50
N SER A 520 -9.34 -9.85 6.58
CA SER A 520 -10.42 -10.84 6.61
C SER A 520 -11.79 -10.20 6.38
N VAL A 521 -12.07 -9.06 7.03
CA VAL A 521 -13.33 -8.32 6.89
C VAL A 521 -13.50 -7.81 5.46
N VAL A 522 -12.48 -7.18 4.90
CA VAL A 522 -12.52 -6.65 3.52
C VAL A 522 -12.79 -7.77 2.52
N GLU A 523 -12.06 -8.88 2.59
CA GLU A 523 -12.29 -10.03 1.70
C GLU A 523 -13.70 -10.60 1.84
N GLN A 524 -14.20 -10.74 3.06
CA GLN A 524 -15.53 -11.26 3.30
C GLN A 524 -16.61 -10.35 2.72
N ARG A 525 -16.47 -9.04 2.87
CA ARG A 525 -17.43 -8.05 2.37
C ARG A 525 -17.38 -7.93 0.83
N GLU A 526 -16.19 -7.97 0.23
CA GLU A 526 -16.05 -8.01 -1.24
C GLU A 526 -16.69 -9.29 -1.84
N LYS A 527 -16.57 -10.45 -1.16
CA LYS A 527 -17.25 -11.70 -1.57
C LYS A 527 -18.78 -11.58 -1.51
N ARG A 528 -19.32 -10.71 -0.64
CA ARG A 528 -20.77 -10.41 -0.54
C ARG A 528 -21.25 -9.39 -1.56
N GLY A 529 -20.34 -8.78 -2.33
CA GLY A 529 -20.67 -7.84 -3.40
C GLY A 529 -20.53 -6.36 -3.01
N ASP A 530 -20.05 -6.04 -1.81
CA ASP A 530 -19.69 -4.67 -1.44
C ASP A 530 -18.42 -4.26 -2.18
N ILE A 531 -18.36 -3.00 -2.64
CA ILE A 531 -17.20 -2.45 -3.36
C ILE A 531 -16.42 -1.59 -2.39
N ILE A 532 -15.27 -2.09 -1.93
CA ILE A 532 -14.43 -1.40 -0.94
C ILE A 532 -13.18 -0.86 -1.61
N MET A 533 -12.84 0.39 -1.33
CA MET A 533 -11.69 1.07 -1.89
C MET A 533 -10.94 1.86 -0.81
N GLY A 534 -9.61 1.81 -0.84
CA GLY A 534 -8.74 2.57 0.05
C GLY A 534 -8.23 3.86 -0.58
N LEU A 535 -8.30 4.96 0.15
CA LEU A 535 -7.66 6.23 -0.16
C LEU A 535 -6.58 6.47 0.90
N GLY A 536 -5.33 6.11 0.58
CA GLY A 536 -4.19 6.23 1.50
C GLY A 536 -3.60 7.64 1.48
N ILE A 537 -3.42 8.23 2.65
CA ILE A 537 -2.81 9.55 2.80
C ILE A 537 -1.31 9.41 2.98
N GLY A 538 -0.55 9.67 1.91
CA GLY A 538 0.89 9.50 1.90
C GLY A 538 1.37 8.04 1.97
N LEU A 539 0.47 7.06 1.88
CA LEU A 539 0.73 5.64 2.06
C LEU A 539 -0.02 4.80 1.01
N ASP A 540 0.54 3.62 0.68
CA ASP A 540 -0.11 2.64 -0.20
C ASP A 540 -0.91 1.61 0.60
N LEU A 541 -2.24 1.68 0.52
CA LEU A 541 -3.17 0.76 1.18
C LEU A 541 -3.47 -0.51 0.35
N SER A 542 -2.70 -0.82 -0.69
CA SER A 542 -2.95 -1.96 -1.59
C SER A 542 -2.89 -3.32 -0.90
N ARG A 543 -2.29 -3.41 0.29
CA ARG A 543 -2.31 -4.60 1.13
C ARG A 543 -3.71 -4.94 1.64
N TYR A 544 -4.45 -3.93 2.10
CA TYR A 544 -5.77 -4.09 2.71
C TYR A 544 -6.89 -4.02 1.67
N TYR A 545 -6.75 -3.14 0.69
CA TYR A 545 -7.80 -2.86 -0.29
C TYR A 545 -7.31 -3.16 -1.71
N ARG A 546 -8.01 -4.07 -2.39
CA ARG A 546 -7.69 -4.45 -3.77
C ARG A 546 -7.67 -3.28 -4.75
N ASN A 547 -8.54 -2.29 -4.51
CA ASN A 547 -8.59 -1.04 -5.25
C ASN A 547 -8.19 0.09 -4.29
N SER A 548 -7.01 0.63 -4.45
CA SER A 548 -6.49 1.71 -3.61
C SER A 548 -5.88 2.82 -4.45
N LEU A 549 -5.84 4.02 -3.88
CA LEU A 549 -5.20 5.20 -4.45
C LEU A 549 -4.44 5.93 -3.34
N ALA A 550 -3.14 6.12 -3.53
CA ALA A 550 -2.35 6.94 -2.63
C ALA A 550 -2.57 8.42 -2.97
N LEU A 551 -2.92 9.21 -1.96
CA LEU A 551 -3.22 10.63 -2.08
C LEU A 551 -2.07 11.44 -1.47
N ASP A 552 -1.57 12.42 -2.20
CA ASP A 552 -0.72 13.46 -1.62
C ASP A 552 -1.62 14.62 -1.13
N ILE A 553 -1.82 14.68 0.18
CA ILE A 553 -2.66 15.70 0.84
C ILE A 553 -1.78 16.73 1.60
N ALA A 554 -0.49 16.84 1.26
CA ALA A 554 0.35 17.93 1.77
C ALA A 554 -0.17 19.31 1.35
N HIS A 555 -0.81 19.36 0.19
CA HIS A 555 -1.42 20.55 -0.39
C HIS A 555 -2.95 20.42 -0.42
N PRO A 556 -3.69 21.54 -0.45
CA PRO A 556 -5.14 21.50 -0.58
C PRO A 556 -5.60 20.70 -1.80
N PRO A 557 -6.72 19.96 -1.70
CA PRO A 557 -7.18 19.07 -2.77
C PRO A 557 -7.48 19.90 -4.04
N HIS A 558 -6.91 19.48 -5.15
CA HIS A 558 -7.10 20.12 -6.44
C HIS A 558 -8.07 19.31 -7.33
N HIS A 559 -8.60 19.94 -8.35
CA HIS A 559 -9.63 19.33 -9.23
C HIS A 559 -9.21 17.96 -9.79
N ARG A 560 -7.93 17.79 -10.18
CA ARG A 560 -7.41 16.54 -10.75
C ARG A 560 -7.44 15.38 -9.73
N LEU A 561 -7.20 15.65 -8.46
CA LEU A 561 -7.26 14.64 -7.40
C LEU A 561 -8.67 14.00 -7.31
N LEU A 562 -9.71 14.84 -7.35
CA LEU A 562 -11.09 14.34 -7.36
C LEU A 562 -11.41 13.54 -8.65
N ILE A 563 -10.84 13.92 -9.78
CA ILE A 563 -10.97 13.15 -11.03
C ILE A 563 -10.29 11.78 -10.91
N ASP A 564 -9.12 11.70 -10.28
CA ASP A 564 -8.43 10.42 -10.07
C ASP A 564 -9.24 9.50 -9.13
N ILE A 565 -9.89 10.03 -8.09
CA ILE A 565 -10.83 9.27 -7.25
C ILE A 565 -12.04 8.77 -8.06
N VAL A 566 -12.63 9.62 -8.90
CA VAL A 566 -13.72 9.20 -9.80
C VAL A 566 -13.26 8.10 -10.77
N ALA A 567 -12.02 8.17 -11.26
CA ALA A 567 -11.45 7.14 -12.12
C ALA A 567 -11.26 5.81 -11.37
N LEU A 568 -10.87 5.84 -10.09
CA LEU A 568 -10.81 4.66 -9.22
C LEU A 568 -12.19 4.02 -9.07
N ILE A 569 -13.24 4.82 -8.77
CA ILE A 569 -14.62 4.34 -8.68
C ILE A 569 -15.05 3.70 -10.00
N ALA A 570 -14.78 4.35 -11.13
CA ALA A 570 -15.13 3.85 -12.45
C ALA A 570 -14.43 2.53 -12.80
N ALA A 571 -13.17 2.37 -12.45
CA ALA A 571 -12.40 1.15 -12.67
C ALA A 571 -12.95 -0.03 -11.84
N SER A 572 -13.35 0.23 -10.60
CA SER A 572 -13.93 -0.77 -9.70
C SER A 572 -15.32 -1.23 -10.18
N MET A 573 -16.14 -0.30 -10.69
CA MET A 573 -17.46 -0.61 -11.26
C MET A 573 -17.40 -1.51 -12.49
N LYS A 574 -16.43 -1.30 -13.37
CA LYS A 574 -16.26 -2.13 -14.59
C LYS A 574 -15.93 -3.58 -14.26
N ARG A 575 -15.14 -3.83 -13.22
CA ARG A 575 -14.75 -5.18 -12.80
C ARG A 575 -15.94 -5.99 -12.25
N VAL A 576 -16.86 -5.35 -11.57
CA VAL A 576 -18.08 -6.01 -11.04
C VAL A 576 -19.06 -6.38 -12.17
N SER A 577 -19.10 -5.62 -13.26
CA SER A 577 -19.99 -5.90 -14.41
C SER A 577 -19.51 -7.07 -15.29
N ILE A 578 -18.30 -7.58 -15.08
CA ILE A 578 -17.70 -8.68 -15.88
C ILE A 578 -17.83 -10.04 -15.13
N ARG A 579 -18.18 -10.02 -13.85
CA ARG A 579 -18.49 -11.21 -13.06
C ARG A 579 -20.00 -11.48 -13.02
#